data_28445e7ef3f5872f034fe9edd7803513
#
_entry.id   28445e7ef3f5872f034fe9edd7803513
#
_cell.length_a   1.000
_cell.length_b   1.000
_cell.length_c   1.000
_cell.angle_alpha   90.00
_cell.angle_beta   90.00
_cell.angle_gamma   90.00
#
_symmetry.space_group_name_H-M   'P 1'
#
loop_
_entity.id
_entity.type
_entity.pdbx_description
1 polymer ?
#
loop_
_entity_poly.entity_id
_entity_poly.type
_entity_poly.pdbx_seq_one_letter_code
_entity_poly.pdbx_strand_id
1 'polypeptide(L)'
;MFKTRLISGVVLVIIALATIISGSWILFFTLLAVSLIGMRELYKVMKVSDEHVTVLELVGYLGAVLYYIAMKADFGNYGTMAIIISMILILFVYVFGYPKYHAEQVMAAFFGVVYVAVMLSFIYLTRSLPDGKFLVWLIFLCSWGCDTCAYCVGMLIGKHKMAPVLSPKKSIEGAVGGVAGAALLGVIYAAATQGKMAEYALICAVGALISMVGDLAASAIKRNQNIKDYGKLIPGHGGILDRFDSVIITAPVIYYLAKMILGI
;
A
#
# COMPACT_ATOMS: atom_id res chain seq x y z
N MET A 1 11.38 11.78 21.76
CA MET A 1 10.37 10.92 21.12
C MET A 1 9.32 11.68 20.30
N PHE A 2 8.57 12.68 20.83
CA PHE A 2 7.56 13.40 20.05
C PHE A 2 8.16 14.20 18.86
N LYS A 3 9.22 15.00 19.12
CA LYS A 3 9.91 15.77 18.07
C LYS A 3 10.42 14.91 16.92
N THR A 4 11.00 13.74 17.20
CA THR A 4 11.50 12.82 16.18
C THR A 4 10.37 12.30 15.31
N ARG A 5 9.23 11.93 15.90
CA ARG A 5 8.04 11.50 15.14
C ARG A 5 7.51 12.62 14.26
N LEU A 6 7.37 13.83 14.80
CA LEU A 6 6.87 14.96 14.02
C LEU A 6 7.76 15.24 12.81
N ILE A 7 9.08 15.31 13.01
CA ILE A 7 10.04 15.57 11.92
C ILE A 7 9.98 14.48 10.85
N SER A 8 10.06 13.20 11.25
CA SER A 8 9.99 12.10 10.26
C SER A 8 8.65 12.05 9.51
N GLY A 9 7.53 12.34 10.16
CA GLY A 9 6.22 12.44 9.52
C GLY A 9 6.16 13.58 8.49
N VAL A 10 6.64 14.77 8.85
CA VAL A 10 6.71 15.93 7.94
C VAL A 10 7.60 15.63 6.73
N VAL A 11 8.79 15.04 6.96
CA VAL A 11 9.70 14.67 5.86
C VAL A 11 9.05 13.67 4.90
N LEU A 12 8.36 12.64 5.43
CA LEU A 12 7.64 11.66 4.60
C LEU A 12 6.54 12.31 3.75
N VAL A 13 5.75 13.21 4.34
CA VAL A 13 4.71 13.94 3.62
C VAL A 13 5.32 14.81 2.53
N ILE A 14 6.41 15.53 2.81
CA ILE A 14 7.10 16.37 1.81
C ILE A 14 7.63 15.50 0.65
N ILE A 15 8.26 14.37 0.95
CA ILE A 15 8.76 13.44 -0.09
C ILE A 15 7.59 12.91 -0.93
N ALA A 16 6.50 12.47 -0.29
CA ALA A 16 5.32 11.97 -0.99
C ALA A 16 4.71 13.06 -1.89
N LEU A 17 4.53 14.27 -1.38
CA LEU A 17 4.03 15.41 -2.16
C LEU A 17 4.94 15.72 -3.35
N ALA A 18 6.24 15.87 -3.11
CA ALA A 18 7.21 16.20 -4.14
C ALA A 18 7.22 15.14 -5.26
N THR A 19 7.23 13.86 -4.91
CA THR A 19 7.30 12.77 -5.89
C THR A 19 6.01 12.58 -6.67
N ILE A 20 4.85 12.70 -6.02
CA ILE A 20 3.54 12.57 -6.67
C ILE A 20 3.27 13.76 -7.60
N ILE A 21 3.61 14.97 -7.17
CA ILE A 21 3.46 16.19 -8.00
C ILE A 21 4.38 16.11 -9.22
N SER A 22 5.65 15.75 -9.01
CA SER A 22 6.62 15.59 -10.12
C SER A 22 6.19 14.51 -11.10
N GLY A 23 5.58 13.41 -10.62
CA GLY A 23 5.09 12.33 -11.46
C GLY A 23 6.19 11.64 -12.26
N SER A 24 5.83 11.11 -13.45
CA SER A 24 6.75 10.54 -14.46
C SER A 24 7.84 9.62 -13.87
N TRP A 25 9.09 9.79 -14.26
CA TRP A 25 10.23 8.96 -13.82
C TRP A 25 10.56 9.11 -12.33
N ILE A 26 10.34 10.28 -11.74
CA ILE A 26 10.63 10.51 -10.31
C ILE A 26 9.69 9.65 -9.47
N LEU A 27 8.39 9.67 -9.74
CA LEU A 27 7.43 8.83 -9.05
C LEU A 27 7.69 7.34 -9.30
N PHE A 28 8.02 6.96 -10.54
CA PHE A 28 8.34 5.59 -10.91
C PHE A 28 9.49 5.02 -10.06
N PHE A 29 10.65 5.69 -10.04
CA PHE A 29 11.81 5.21 -9.28
C PHE A 29 11.59 5.27 -7.77
N THR A 30 10.83 6.27 -7.28
CA THR A 30 10.47 6.35 -5.86
C THR A 30 9.61 5.17 -5.45
N LEU A 31 8.57 4.83 -6.22
CA LEU A 31 7.70 3.69 -5.92
C LEU A 31 8.43 2.36 -6.05
N LEU A 32 9.33 2.22 -7.02
CA LEU A 32 10.19 1.03 -7.13
C LEU A 32 11.07 0.89 -5.88
N ALA A 33 11.73 1.96 -5.44
CA ALA A 33 12.56 1.94 -4.24
C ALA A 33 11.74 1.62 -2.98
N VAL A 34 10.58 2.26 -2.80
CA VAL A 34 9.64 1.98 -1.69
C VAL A 34 9.17 0.53 -1.73
N SER A 35 8.87 -0.01 -2.92
CA SER A 35 8.47 -1.41 -3.10
C SER A 35 9.58 -2.38 -2.68
N LEU A 36 10.82 -2.17 -3.13
CA LEU A 36 11.95 -3.03 -2.78
C LEU A 36 12.25 -3.00 -1.27
N ILE A 37 12.18 -1.81 -0.65
CA ILE A 37 12.35 -1.67 0.80
C ILE A 37 11.21 -2.37 1.55
N GLY A 38 9.96 -2.15 1.14
CA GLY A 38 8.78 -2.81 1.73
C GLY A 38 8.83 -4.34 1.59
N MET A 39 9.25 -4.84 0.41
CA MET A 39 9.48 -6.28 0.21
C MET A 39 10.54 -6.82 1.15
N ARG A 40 11.66 -6.10 1.34
CA ARG A 40 12.70 -6.51 2.29
C ARG A 40 12.18 -6.60 3.72
N GLU A 41 11.37 -5.64 4.14
CA GLU A 41 10.74 -5.67 5.47
C GLU A 41 9.80 -6.88 5.60
N LEU A 42 8.96 -7.14 4.59
CA LEU A 42 8.07 -8.31 4.57
C LEU A 42 8.85 -9.63 4.56
N TYR A 43 9.88 -9.75 3.74
CA TYR A 43 10.68 -10.97 3.62
C TYR A 43 11.41 -11.34 4.90
N LYS A 44 11.91 -10.35 5.64
CA LYS A 44 12.48 -10.58 6.97
C LYS A 44 11.43 -11.10 7.95
N VAL A 45 10.26 -10.50 7.96
CA VAL A 45 9.16 -10.88 8.84
C VAL A 45 8.65 -12.28 8.50
N MET A 46 8.56 -12.63 7.22
CA MET A 46 8.10 -13.93 6.72
C MET A 46 9.22 -14.99 6.63
N LYS A 47 10.41 -14.68 7.14
CA LYS A 47 11.58 -15.59 7.16
C LYS A 47 12.00 -16.09 5.77
N VAL A 48 11.75 -15.30 4.73
CA VAL A 48 12.28 -15.56 3.37
C VAL A 48 13.77 -15.27 3.34
N SER A 49 14.22 -14.27 4.11
CA SER A 49 15.61 -13.93 4.35
C SER A 49 15.91 -13.86 5.83
N ASP A 50 17.12 -14.26 6.18
CA ASP A 50 17.68 -14.12 7.52
C ASP A 50 18.58 -12.86 7.60
N GLU A 51 19.78 -12.97 8.20
CA GLU A 51 20.76 -11.87 8.23
C GLU A 51 21.35 -11.56 6.86
N HIS A 52 21.47 -12.57 5.98
CA HIS A 52 21.99 -12.45 4.62
C HIS A 52 20.89 -12.52 3.57
N VAL A 53 21.08 -11.78 2.48
CA VAL A 53 20.18 -11.82 1.33
C VAL A 53 20.20 -13.20 0.70
N THR A 54 19.04 -13.83 0.57
CA THR A 54 18.91 -15.16 -0.03
C THR A 54 18.68 -15.06 -1.55
N VAL A 55 18.97 -16.16 -2.29
CA VAL A 55 18.67 -16.21 -3.72
C VAL A 55 17.18 -16.05 -3.98
N LEU A 56 16.34 -16.59 -3.10
CA LEU A 56 14.88 -16.46 -3.20
C LEU A 56 14.42 -14.99 -3.08
N GLU A 57 15.03 -14.24 -2.15
CA GLU A 57 14.81 -12.81 -1.98
C GLU A 57 15.25 -12.02 -3.22
N LEU A 58 16.44 -12.32 -3.77
CA LEU A 58 16.96 -11.67 -4.97
C LEU A 58 16.04 -11.88 -6.19
N VAL A 59 15.54 -13.09 -6.36
CA VAL A 59 14.60 -13.39 -7.46
C VAL A 59 13.26 -12.69 -7.26
N GLY A 60 12.80 -12.55 -6.01
CA GLY A 60 11.64 -11.71 -5.71
C GLY A 60 11.84 -10.24 -6.12
N TYR A 61 13.01 -9.66 -5.80
CA TYR A 61 13.35 -8.29 -6.25
C TYR A 61 13.46 -8.19 -7.77
N LEU A 62 14.08 -9.17 -8.42
CA LEU A 62 14.13 -9.23 -9.89
C LEU A 62 12.71 -9.25 -10.48
N GLY A 63 11.81 -10.04 -9.91
CA GLY A 63 10.40 -10.07 -10.30
C GLY A 63 9.71 -8.71 -10.19
N ALA A 64 9.94 -7.99 -9.10
CA ALA A 64 9.42 -6.63 -8.91
C ALA A 64 9.97 -5.65 -9.95
N VAL A 65 11.28 -5.68 -10.22
CA VAL A 65 11.91 -4.83 -11.24
C VAL A 65 11.38 -5.15 -12.63
N LEU A 66 11.28 -6.44 -12.99
CA LEU A 66 10.71 -6.86 -14.26
C LEU A 66 9.27 -6.39 -14.42
N TYR A 67 8.47 -6.49 -13.36
CA TYR A 67 7.09 -6.00 -13.37
C TYR A 67 7.04 -4.48 -13.59
N TYR A 68 7.85 -3.70 -12.91
CA TYR A 68 7.89 -2.23 -13.08
C TYR A 68 8.29 -1.84 -14.50
N ILE A 69 9.28 -2.52 -15.10
CA ILE A 69 9.69 -2.32 -16.50
C ILE A 69 8.54 -2.66 -17.45
N ALA A 70 7.92 -3.82 -17.27
CA ALA A 70 6.80 -4.28 -18.08
C ALA A 70 5.60 -3.34 -17.99
N MET A 71 5.25 -2.90 -16.77
CA MET A 71 4.19 -1.92 -16.52
C MET A 71 4.46 -0.59 -17.23
N LYS A 72 5.70 -0.13 -17.22
CA LYS A 72 6.09 1.13 -17.89
C LYS A 72 6.05 1.03 -19.40
N ALA A 73 6.38 -0.15 -19.96
CA ALA A 73 6.33 -0.42 -21.39
C ALA A 73 4.88 -0.50 -21.90
N ASP A 74 4.09 -1.38 -21.33
CA ASP A 74 2.65 -1.52 -21.59
C ASP A 74 2.02 -2.39 -20.50
N PHE A 75 1.33 -1.74 -19.55
CA PHE A 75 0.69 -2.44 -18.43
C PHE A 75 -0.34 -3.49 -18.89
N GLY A 76 -1.15 -3.17 -19.90
CA GLY A 76 -2.22 -4.04 -20.37
C GLY A 76 -1.68 -5.37 -20.91
N ASN A 77 -0.62 -5.32 -21.70
CA ASN A 77 -0.05 -6.50 -22.37
C ASN A 77 1.02 -7.21 -21.54
N TYR A 78 1.91 -6.48 -20.87
CA TYR A 78 3.09 -7.07 -20.26
C TYR A 78 3.04 -7.20 -18.75
N GLY A 79 2.13 -6.50 -18.05
CA GLY A 79 2.02 -6.57 -16.60
C GLY A 79 1.74 -7.97 -16.07
N THR A 80 0.71 -8.63 -16.62
CA THR A 80 0.34 -10.01 -16.26
C THR A 80 1.46 -11.00 -16.60
N MET A 81 2.10 -10.83 -17.77
CA MET A 81 3.23 -11.66 -18.19
C MET A 81 4.40 -11.56 -17.18
N ALA A 82 4.73 -10.37 -16.71
CA ALA A 82 5.79 -10.17 -15.73
C ALA A 82 5.49 -10.85 -14.39
N ILE A 83 4.23 -10.83 -13.94
CA ILE A 83 3.80 -11.54 -12.73
C ILE A 83 3.96 -13.06 -12.91
N ILE A 84 3.55 -13.61 -14.05
CA ILE A 84 3.70 -15.04 -14.34
C ILE A 84 5.18 -15.43 -14.40
N ILE A 85 6.02 -14.64 -15.10
CA ILE A 85 7.45 -14.89 -15.16
C ILE A 85 8.08 -14.84 -13.75
N SER A 86 7.69 -13.89 -12.92
CA SER A 86 8.18 -13.80 -11.54
C SER A 86 7.84 -15.06 -10.75
N MET A 87 6.63 -15.59 -10.88
CA MET A 87 6.23 -16.84 -10.24
C MET A 87 7.08 -18.01 -10.72
N ILE A 88 7.26 -18.13 -12.06
CA ILE A 88 8.09 -19.20 -12.65
C ILE A 88 9.53 -19.12 -12.12
N LEU A 89 10.15 -17.94 -12.10
CA LEU A 89 11.52 -17.77 -11.61
C LEU A 89 11.65 -18.17 -10.13
N ILE A 90 10.69 -17.80 -9.30
CA ILE A 90 10.64 -18.19 -7.89
C ILE A 90 10.52 -19.72 -7.75
N LEU A 91 9.69 -20.37 -8.56
CA LEU A 91 9.57 -21.83 -8.58
C LEU A 91 10.84 -22.53 -9.07
N PHE A 92 11.56 -21.96 -10.04
CA PHE A 92 12.88 -22.47 -10.45
C PHE A 92 13.86 -22.48 -9.28
N VAL A 93 13.95 -21.36 -8.53
CA VAL A 93 14.80 -21.30 -7.33
C VAL A 93 14.39 -22.34 -6.30
N TYR A 94 13.09 -22.57 -6.12
CA TYR A 94 12.59 -23.59 -5.19
C TYR A 94 13.01 -25.00 -5.59
N VAL A 95 12.82 -25.38 -6.86
CA VAL A 95 13.14 -26.72 -7.36
C VAL A 95 14.64 -26.97 -7.34
N PHE A 96 15.44 -26.07 -7.90
CA PHE A 96 16.90 -26.25 -7.98
C PHE A 96 17.62 -26.02 -6.64
N GLY A 97 16.97 -25.30 -5.71
CA GLY A 97 17.47 -25.09 -4.36
C GLY A 97 16.98 -26.10 -3.32
N TYR A 98 16.19 -27.10 -3.72
CA TYR A 98 15.64 -28.10 -2.78
C TYR A 98 16.76 -28.92 -2.09
N PRO A 99 16.67 -29.20 -0.77
CA PRO A 99 15.61 -28.86 0.19
C PRO A 99 15.82 -27.56 0.99
N LYS A 100 16.64 -26.62 0.51
CA LYS A 100 17.05 -25.41 1.22
C LYS A 100 15.88 -24.49 1.59
N TYR A 101 14.88 -24.38 0.72
CA TYR A 101 13.73 -23.51 0.91
C TYR A 101 12.47 -24.30 1.22
N HIS A 102 11.63 -23.78 2.13
CA HIS A 102 10.32 -24.33 2.43
C HIS A 102 9.23 -23.66 1.58
N ALA A 103 8.14 -24.38 1.32
CA ALA A 103 7.04 -23.87 0.51
C ALA A 103 6.46 -22.54 1.02
N GLU A 104 6.41 -22.36 2.35
CA GLU A 104 5.94 -21.11 2.97
C GLU A 104 6.81 -19.91 2.59
N GLN A 105 8.14 -20.08 2.50
CA GLN A 105 9.07 -19.03 2.08
C GLN A 105 8.87 -18.68 0.61
N VAL A 106 8.61 -19.68 -0.25
CA VAL A 106 8.33 -19.51 -1.68
C VAL A 106 7.03 -18.74 -1.89
N MET A 107 5.97 -19.12 -1.16
CA MET A 107 4.69 -18.41 -1.18
C MET A 107 4.85 -16.96 -0.69
N ALA A 108 5.60 -16.76 0.38
CA ALA A 108 5.86 -15.43 0.91
C ALA A 108 6.71 -14.56 -0.04
N ALA A 109 7.66 -15.17 -0.77
CA ALA A 109 8.44 -14.47 -1.78
C ALA A 109 7.56 -13.94 -2.92
N PHE A 110 6.67 -14.79 -3.46
CA PHE A 110 5.72 -14.37 -4.48
C PHE A 110 4.67 -13.38 -3.95
N PHE A 111 4.16 -13.61 -2.73
CA PHE A 111 3.26 -12.68 -2.06
C PHE A 111 3.88 -11.29 -1.96
N GLY A 112 5.16 -11.17 -1.63
CA GLY A 112 5.87 -9.89 -1.58
C GLY A 112 5.91 -9.16 -2.92
N VAL A 113 6.10 -9.88 -4.03
CA VAL A 113 6.03 -9.28 -5.38
C VAL A 113 4.64 -8.70 -5.63
N VAL A 114 3.59 -9.49 -5.42
CA VAL A 114 2.22 -9.08 -5.71
C VAL A 114 1.72 -8.05 -4.71
N TYR A 115 1.80 -8.35 -3.42
CA TYR A 115 1.25 -7.53 -2.35
C TYR A 115 1.94 -6.17 -2.22
N VAL A 116 3.27 -6.13 -2.40
CA VAL A 116 4.01 -4.87 -2.23
C VAL A 116 4.24 -4.20 -3.58
N ALA A 117 4.97 -4.84 -4.50
CA ALA A 117 5.42 -4.17 -5.71
C ALA A 117 4.28 -3.91 -6.71
N VAL A 118 3.46 -4.93 -7.01
CA VAL A 118 2.34 -4.78 -7.94
C VAL A 118 1.30 -3.81 -7.38
N MET A 119 0.87 -3.97 -6.13
CA MET A 119 -0.19 -3.11 -5.58
C MET A 119 0.26 -1.65 -5.40
N LEU A 120 1.49 -1.38 -4.94
CA LEU A 120 1.98 0.01 -4.84
C LEU A 120 2.15 0.68 -6.21
N SER A 121 2.43 -0.08 -7.26
CA SER A 121 2.56 0.47 -8.61
C SER A 121 1.28 1.15 -9.11
N PHE A 122 0.12 0.80 -8.56
CA PHE A 122 -1.15 1.43 -8.91
C PHE A 122 -1.22 2.92 -8.54
N ILE A 123 -0.36 3.41 -7.64
CA ILE A 123 -0.17 4.85 -7.43
C ILE A 123 0.35 5.51 -8.71
N TYR A 124 1.35 4.88 -9.36
CA TYR A 124 1.88 5.35 -10.64
C TYR A 124 0.85 5.24 -11.76
N LEU A 125 0.15 4.10 -11.84
CA LEU A 125 -0.90 3.88 -12.85
C LEU A 125 -2.04 4.88 -12.70
N THR A 126 -2.51 5.13 -11.47
CA THR A 126 -3.55 6.15 -11.20
C THR A 126 -3.05 7.55 -11.59
N ARG A 127 -1.79 7.89 -11.26
CA ARG A 127 -1.19 9.18 -11.64
C ARG A 127 -1.08 9.35 -13.17
N SER A 128 -1.01 8.25 -13.92
CA SER A 128 -0.89 8.22 -15.38
C SER A 128 -2.23 8.24 -16.12
N LEU A 129 -3.36 8.14 -15.40
CA LEU A 129 -4.69 8.28 -16.00
C LEU A 129 -4.95 9.71 -16.49
N PRO A 130 -5.94 9.93 -17.39
CA PRO A 130 -6.52 11.25 -17.60
C PRO A 130 -6.90 11.88 -16.24
N ASP A 131 -6.56 13.14 -16.03
CA ASP A 131 -6.70 13.81 -14.72
C ASP A 131 -6.04 13.12 -13.53
N GLY A 132 -5.13 12.19 -13.78
CA GLY A 132 -4.43 11.39 -12.76
C GLY A 132 -3.67 12.23 -11.73
N LYS A 133 -3.28 13.47 -12.07
CA LYS A 133 -2.68 14.42 -11.12
C LYS A 133 -3.64 14.78 -9.97
N PHE A 134 -4.96 14.68 -10.19
CA PHE A 134 -5.97 14.86 -9.15
C PHE A 134 -6.42 13.52 -8.56
N LEU A 135 -6.61 12.49 -9.40
CA LEU A 135 -7.14 11.20 -8.97
C LEU A 135 -6.22 10.45 -7.99
N VAL A 136 -4.91 10.60 -8.12
CA VAL A 136 -3.95 9.94 -7.24
C VAL A 136 -4.12 10.33 -5.76
N TRP A 137 -4.60 11.53 -5.48
CA TRP A 137 -4.83 11.98 -4.11
C TRP A 137 -6.00 11.30 -3.44
N LEU A 138 -6.96 10.75 -4.20
CA LEU A 138 -8.07 9.97 -3.65
C LEU A 138 -7.55 8.74 -2.91
N ILE A 139 -6.44 8.13 -3.35
CA ILE A 139 -5.80 7.01 -2.64
C ILE A 139 -5.45 7.41 -1.20
N PHE A 140 -4.85 8.59 -1.02
CA PHE A 140 -4.42 9.08 0.29
C PHE A 140 -5.56 9.63 1.13
N LEU A 141 -6.58 10.23 0.50
CA LEU A 141 -7.81 10.63 1.20
C LEU A 141 -8.57 9.41 1.73
N CYS A 142 -8.63 8.32 0.95
CA CYS A 142 -9.27 7.08 1.36
C CYS A 142 -8.51 6.33 2.46
N SER A 143 -7.18 6.44 2.50
CA SER A 143 -6.36 5.76 3.50
C SER A 143 -6.07 6.68 4.69
N TRP A 144 -5.17 7.63 4.55
CA TRP A 144 -4.76 8.50 5.67
C TRP A 144 -5.86 9.45 6.14
N GLY A 145 -6.69 9.94 5.21
CA GLY A 145 -7.87 10.75 5.55
C GLY A 145 -8.86 9.95 6.37
N CYS A 146 -9.18 8.71 5.93
CA CYS A 146 -10.04 7.79 6.66
C CYS A 146 -9.48 7.49 8.06
N ASP A 147 -8.19 7.14 8.19
CA ASP A 147 -7.56 6.82 9.46
C ASP A 147 -7.61 8.00 10.44
N THR A 148 -7.39 9.21 9.92
CA THR A 148 -7.47 10.44 10.73
C THR A 148 -8.89 10.68 11.24
N CYS A 149 -9.89 10.61 10.35
CA CYS A 149 -11.29 10.79 10.73
C CYS A 149 -11.76 9.69 11.69
N ALA A 150 -11.37 8.41 11.41
CA ALA A 150 -11.69 7.29 12.27
C ALA A 150 -11.09 7.43 13.68
N TYR A 151 -9.84 7.93 13.77
CA TYR A 151 -9.20 8.22 15.05
C TYR A 151 -9.95 9.32 15.81
N CYS A 152 -10.27 10.44 15.15
CA CYS A 152 -10.99 11.56 15.79
C CYS A 152 -12.36 11.12 16.31
N VAL A 153 -13.17 10.48 15.47
CA VAL A 153 -14.51 10.01 15.85
C VAL A 153 -14.42 8.92 16.91
N GLY A 154 -13.52 7.96 16.74
CA GLY A 154 -13.30 6.87 17.70
C GLY A 154 -12.85 7.36 19.08
N MET A 155 -12.09 8.45 19.13
CA MET A 155 -11.67 9.09 20.38
C MET A 155 -12.82 9.83 21.08
N LEU A 156 -13.72 10.45 20.32
CA LEU A 156 -14.84 11.23 20.86
C LEU A 156 -16.02 10.35 21.31
N ILE A 157 -16.42 9.36 20.52
CA ILE A 157 -17.64 8.58 20.73
C ILE A 157 -17.44 7.05 20.65
N GLY A 158 -16.21 6.56 20.43
CA GLY A 158 -15.93 5.13 20.25
C GLY A 158 -16.19 4.32 21.53
N LYS A 159 -17.18 3.42 21.49
CA LYS A 159 -17.56 2.53 22.60
C LYS A 159 -17.34 1.06 22.25
N HIS A 160 -17.67 0.65 21.02
CA HIS A 160 -17.62 -0.74 20.60
C HIS A 160 -16.32 -1.05 19.85
N LYS A 161 -15.59 -2.06 20.32
CA LYS A 161 -14.33 -2.47 19.68
C LYS A 161 -14.61 -3.20 18.37
N MET A 162 -13.96 -2.78 17.28
CA MET A 162 -14.13 -3.39 15.95
C MET A 162 -13.27 -4.67 15.80
N ALA A 163 -12.03 -4.65 16.26
CA ALA A 163 -11.10 -5.76 16.11
C ALA A 163 -10.23 -5.91 17.37
N PRO A 164 -10.78 -6.47 18.49
CA PRO A 164 -10.10 -6.48 19.79
C PRO A 164 -8.72 -7.17 19.78
N VAL A 165 -8.57 -8.23 19.00
CA VAL A 165 -7.33 -9.02 18.92
C VAL A 165 -6.31 -8.36 17.97
N LEU A 166 -6.72 -7.91 16.81
CA LEU A 166 -5.83 -7.35 15.77
C LEU A 166 -5.42 -5.91 16.10
N SER A 167 -6.40 -5.07 16.41
CA SER A 167 -6.22 -3.64 16.67
C SER A 167 -7.16 -3.16 17.78
N PRO A 168 -6.78 -3.30 19.07
CA PRO A 168 -7.67 -3.04 20.22
C PRO A 168 -8.09 -1.57 20.36
N LYS A 169 -7.47 -0.66 19.63
CA LYS A 169 -7.81 0.77 19.65
C LYS A 169 -8.91 1.15 18.66
N LYS A 170 -9.15 0.34 17.62
CA LYS A 170 -10.17 0.62 16.60
C LYS A 170 -11.59 0.35 17.15
N SER A 171 -12.51 1.29 16.89
CA SER A 171 -13.93 1.19 17.26
C SER A 171 -14.82 1.19 16.02
N ILE A 172 -16.01 0.64 16.15
CA ILE A 172 -17.04 0.60 15.09
C ILE A 172 -17.49 2.01 14.74
N GLU A 173 -17.73 2.86 15.75
CA GLU A 173 -18.09 4.27 15.58
C GLU A 173 -16.98 5.04 14.84
N GLY A 174 -15.73 4.74 15.20
CA GLY A 174 -14.57 5.29 14.48
C GLY A 174 -14.54 4.84 13.02
N ALA A 175 -14.83 3.57 12.73
CA ALA A 175 -14.88 3.06 11.37
C ALA A 175 -15.96 3.76 10.52
N VAL A 176 -17.18 3.91 11.06
CA VAL A 176 -18.26 4.65 10.39
C VAL A 176 -17.88 6.11 10.18
N GLY A 177 -17.29 6.75 11.20
CA GLY A 177 -16.78 8.13 11.10
C GLY A 177 -15.65 8.28 10.09
N GLY A 178 -14.79 7.27 9.96
CA GLY A 178 -13.73 7.23 8.96
C GLY A 178 -14.27 7.20 7.53
N VAL A 179 -15.25 6.34 7.25
CA VAL A 179 -15.90 6.25 5.93
C VAL A 179 -16.64 7.54 5.60
N ALA A 180 -17.47 8.05 6.52
CA ALA A 180 -18.21 9.29 6.31
C ALA A 180 -17.25 10.49 6.13
N GLY A 181 -16.18 10.54 6.93
CA GLY A 181 -15.15 11.57 6.83
C GLY A 181 -14.38 11.51 5.50
N ALA A 182 -13.99 10.32 5.04
CA ALA A 182 -13.35 10.15 3.75
C ALA A 182 -14.27 10.56 2.58
N ALA A 183 -15.55 10.19 2.62
CA ALA A 183 -16.53 10.62 1.64
C ALA A 183 -16.68 12.16 1.61
N LEU A 184 -16.76 12.78 2.77
CA LEU A 184 -16.82 14.26 2.88
C LEU A 184 -15.55 14.91 2.35
N LEU A 185 -14.37 14.39 2.68
CA LEU A 185 -13.10 14.87 2.12
C LEU A 185 -13.07 14.73 0.60
N GLY A 186 -13.64 13.64 0.05
CA GLY A 186 -13.82 13.47 -1.40
C GLY A 186 -14.69 14.54 -2.03
N VAL A 187 -15.81 14.90 -1.40
CA VAL A 187 -16.67 16.02 -1.86
C VAL A 187 -15.93 17.34 -1.85
N ILE A 188 -15.27 17.67 -0.73
CA ILE A 188 -14.51 18.92 -0.59
C ILE A 188 -13.40 19.00 -1.64
N TYR A 189 -12.69 17.88 -1.83
CA TYR A 189 -11.62 17.79 -2.82
C TYR A 189 -12.16 17.93 -4.25
N ALA A 190 -13.30 17.30 -4.57
CA ALA A 190 -13.96 17.46 -5.86
C ALA A 190 -14.37 18.91 -6.13
N ALA A 191 -14.93 19.59 -5.13
CA ALA A 191 -15.27 21.01 -5.24
C ALA A 191 -14.03 21.90 -5.53
N ALA A 192 -12.91 21.60 -4.86
CA ALA A 192 -11.66 22.35 -5.05
C ALA A 192 -10.98 22.07 -6.41
N THR A 193 -11.17 20.88 -6.98
CA THR A 193 -10.53 20.45 -8.24
C THR A 193 -11.48 20.47 -9.44
N GLN A 194 -12.71 20.98 -9.27
CA GLN A 194 -13.77 20.97 -10.27
C GLN A 194 -14.12 19.54 -10.75
N GLY A 195 -13.93 18.56 -9.87
CA GLY A 195 -14.27 17.16 -10.11
C GLY A 195 -15.75 16.88 -9.85
N LYS A 196 -16.16 15.64 -10.13
CA LYS A 196 -17.53 15.17 -9.92
C LYS A 196 -17.73 14.79 -8.44
N MET A 197 -18.49 15.61 -7.69
CA MET A 197 -18.63 15.47 -6.23
C MET A 197 -19.21 14.12 -5.78
N ALA A 198 -20.27 13.64 -6.45
CA ALA A 198 -20.93 12.39 -6.08
C ALA A 198 -20.03 11.17 -6.34
N GLU A 199 -19.34 11.17 -7.49
CA GLU A 199 -18.42 10.11 -7.88
C GLU A 199 -17.21 10.06 -6.94
N TYR A 200 -16.61 11.21 -6.60
CA TYR A 200 -15.48 11.26 -5.67
C TYR A 200 -15.89 10.85 -4.25
N ALA A 201 -17.10 11.24 -3.80
CA ALA A 201 -17.64 10.78 -2.51
C ALA A 201 -17.81 9.26 -2.49
N LEU A 202 -18.37 8.68 -3.55
CA LEU A 202 -18.56 7.23 -3.67
C LEU A 202 -17.21 6.49 -3.71
N ILE A 203 -16.27 6.96 -4.53
CA ILE A 203 -14.92 6.39 -4.62
C ILE A 203 -14.24 6.44 -3.24
N CYS A 204 -14.34 7.58 -2.52
CA CYS A 204 -13.74 7.72 -1.20
C CYS A 204 -14.42 6.88 -0.14
N ALA A 205 -15.74 6.71 -0.17
CA ALA A 205 -16.45 5.84 0.76
C ALA A 205 -16.04 4.37 0.60
N VAL A 206 -16.06 3.87 -0.64
CA VAL A 206 -15.64 2.48 -0.95
C VAL A 206 -14.15 2.29 -0.66
N GLY A 207 -13.30 3.23 -1.10
CA GLY A 207 -11.87 3.18 -0.84
C GLY A 207 -11.51 3.17 0.65
N ALA A 208 -12.25 3.92 1.47
CA ALA A 208 -12.08 3.94 2.93
C ALA A 208 -12.41 2.59 3.59
N LEU A 209 -13.48 1.92 3.15
CA LEU A 209 -13.81 0.56 3.63
C LEU A 209 -12.67 -0.41 3.32
N ILE A 210 -12.17 -0.39 2.11
CA ILE A 210 -11.07 -1.25 1.66
C ILE A 210 -9.76 -0.91 2.39
N SER A 211 -9.48 0.38 2.61
CA SER A 211 -8.33 0.84 3.39
C SER A 211 -8.31 0.26 4.81
N MET A 212 -9.44 0.25 5.49
CA MET A 212 -9.55 -0.35 6.83
C MET A 212 -9.26 -1.86 6.82
N VAL A 213 -9.71 -2.57 5.78
CA VAL A 213 -9.40 -4.00 5.61
C VAL A 213 -7.89 -4.19 5.38
N GLY A 214 -7.26 -3.32 4.59
CA GLY A 214 -5.83 -3.34 4.32
C GLY A 214 -4.98 -3.21 5.58
N ASP A 215 -5.27 -2.22 6.42
CA ASP A 215 -4.58 -2.02 7.69
C ASP A 215 -4.81 -3.22 8.65
N LEU A 216 -6.02 -3.77 8.71
CA LEU A 216 -6.29 -4.96 9.52
C LEU A 216 -5.56 -6.20 8.98
N ALA A 217 -5.46 -6.38 7.67
CA ALA A 217 -4.70 -7.47 7.05
C ALA A 217 -3.20 -7.37 7.38
N ALA A 218 -2.61 -6.20 7.24
CA ALA A 218 -1.22 -5.97 7.64
C ALA A 218 -1.01 -6.18 9.15
N SER A 219 -1.99 -5.76 9.97
CA SER A 219 -1.97 -6.01 11.41
C SER A 219 -2.04 -7.52 11.72
N ALA A 220 -2.86 -8.30 10.98
CA ALA A 220 -2.96 -9.75 11.15
C ALA A 220 -1.61 -10.45 10.85
N ILE A 221 -0.95 -10.08 9.74
CA ILE A 221 0.40 -10.59 9.42
C ILE A 221 1.38 -10.30 10.56
N LYS A 222 1.39 -9.05 11.07
CA LYS A 222 2.25 -8.67 12.21
C LYS A 222 1.97 -9.50 13.46
N ARG A 223 0.69 -9.74 13.82
CA ARG A 223 0.34 -10.53 15.01
C ARG A 223 0.70 -12.00 14.84
N ASN A 224 0.50 -12.60 13.66
CA ASN A 224 0.90 -13.98 13.39
C ASN A 224 2.42 -14.19 13.54
N GLN A 225 3.21 -13.16 13.27
CA GLN A 225 4.67 -13.21 13.44
C GLN A 225 5.14 -12.66 14.79
N ASN A 226 4.23 -12.38 15.74
CA ASN A 226 4.52 -11.83 17.07
C ASN A 226 5.32 -10.54 17.04
N ILE A 227 5.12 -9.70 16.02
CA ILE A 227 5.74 -8.39 15.89
C ILE A 227 4.69 -7.27 15.97
N LYS A 228 5.16 -6.05 16.16
CA LYS A 228 4.34 -4.84 16.16
C LYS A 228 4.51 -4.02 14.89
N ASP A 229 5.72 -3.87 14.43
CA ASP A 229 6.10 -3.05 13.27
C ASP A 229 6.95 -3.93 12.33
N TYR A 230 6.81 -3.76 11.01
CA TYR A 230 7.58 -4.52 10.00
C TYR A 230 9.06 -4.16 9.99
N GLY A 231 9.39 -2.91 10.34
CA GLY A 231 10.76 -2.40 10.31
C GLY A 231 11.00 -1.28 11.31
N LYS A 232 12.20 -0.71 11.25
CA LYS A 232 12.64 0.43 12.08
C LYS A 232 13.27 1.54 11.23
N LEU A 233 13.01 1.53 9.91
CA LEU A 233 13.67 2.46 8.99
C LEU A 233 13.29 3.90 9.26
N ILE A 234 12.03 4.15 9.65
CA ILE A 234 11.53 5.49 9.93
C ILE A 234 11.51 5.71 11.44
N PRO A 235 12.40 6.58 11.98
CA PRO A 235 12.50 6.79 13.41
C PRO A 235 11.17 7.20 14.03
N GLY A 236 10.66 6.37 14.94
CA GLY A 236 9.41 6.60 15.65
C GLY A 236 8.12 6.24 14.88
N HIS A 237 8.23 5.79 13.61
CA HIS A 237 7.10 5.42 12.75
C HIS A 237 7.12 3.97 12.24
N GLY A 238 8.15 3.18 12.58
CA GLY A 238 8.27 1.81 12.11
C GLY A 238 8.97 1.69 10.75
N GLY A 239 8.55 0.74 9.95
CA GLY A 239 9.05 0.53 8.59
C GLY A 239 8.27 1.31 7.52
N ILE A 240 8.74 1.17 6.29
CA ILE A 240 8.04 1.67 5.11
C ILE A 240 6.67 0.98 4.98
N LEU A 241 6.65 -0.34 5.14
CA LEU A 241 5.42 -1.12 5.00
C LEU A 241 4.36 -0.72 6.04
N ASP A 242 4.78 -0.29 7.24
CA ASP A 242 3.87 0.24 8.27
C ASP A 242 3.22 1.58 7.91
N ARG A 243 3.73 2.29 6.90
CA ARG A 243 3.18 3.57 6.41
C ARG A 243 2.30 3.42 5.18
N PHE A 244 2.45 2.31 4.47
CA PHE A 244 1.73 2.04 3.24
C PHE A 244 0.74 0.86 3.36
N ASP A 245 0.57 0.28 4.54
CA ASP A 245 -0.26 -0.91 4.78
C ASP A 245 -1.72 -0.75 4.30
N SER A 246 -2.35 0.39 4.56
CA SER A 246 -3.67 0.71 4.02
C SER A 246 -3.61 1.13 2.54
N VAL A 247 -2.58 1.90 2.16
CA VAL A 247 -2.41 2.41 0.79
C VAL A 247 -2.21 1.29 -0.23
N ILE A 248 -1.48 0.24 0.13
CA ILE A 248 -1.18 -0.92 -0.73
C ILE A 248 -2.46 -1.50 -1.33
N ILE A 249 -3.48 -1.74 -0.52
CA ILE A 249 -4.74 -2.33 -1.00
C ILE A 249 -5.65 -1.26 -1.60
N THR A 250 -5.61 -0.04 -1.09
CA THR A 250 -6.45 1.07 -1.58
C THR A 250 -6.05 1.48 -2.99
N ALA A 251 -4.75 1.51 -3.33
CA ALA A 251 -4.28 2.02 -4.62
C ALA A 251 -4.89 1.30 -5.84
N PRO A 252 -4.87 -0.04 -5.96
CA PRO A 252 -5.49 -0.72 -7.09
C PRO A 252 -7.01 -0.53 -7.12
N VAL A 253 -7.66 -0.50 -5.95
CA VAL A 253 -9.12 -0.30 -5.89
C VAL A 253 -9.50 1.08 -6.41
N ILE A 254 -8.79 2.14 -6.00
CA ILE A 254 -9.05 3.49 -6.50
C ILE A 254 -8.80 3.59 -8.01
N TYR A 255 -7.75 2.95 -8.53
CA TYR A 255 -7.48 2.90 -9.96
C TYR A 255 -8.67 2.35 -10.76
N TYR A 256 -9.17 1.18 -10.35
CA TYR A 256 -10.30 0.54 -11.04
C TYR A 256 -11.62 1.28 -10.80
N LEU A 257 -11.89 1.78 -9.60
CA LEU A 257 -13.08 2.58 -9.33
C LEU A 257 -13.08 3.88 -10.15
N ALA A 258 -11.93 4.55 -10.25
CA ALA A 258 -11.82 5.74 -11.09
C ALA A 258 -12.14 5.42 -12.56
N LYS A 259 -11.59 4.34 -13.10
CA LYS A 259 -11.91 3.91 -14.48
C LYS A 259 -13.38 3.57 -14.68
N MET A 260 -13.98 2.82 -13.75
CA MET A 260 -15.37 2.37 -13.86
C MET A 260 -16.38 3.52 -13.66
N ILE A 261 -16.17 4.34 -12.63
CA ILE A 261 -17.15 5.36 -12.23
C ILE A 261 -17.01 6.63 -13.06
N LEU A 262 -15.78 7.03 -13.39
CA LEU A 262 -15.53 8.24 -14.17
C LEU A 262 -15.52 7.99 -15.68
N GLY A 263 -15.45 6.73 -16.13
CA GLY A 263 -15.48 6.35 -17.55
C GLY A 263 -14.20 6.70 -18.30
N ILE A 264 -13.03 6.56 -17.65
CA ILE A 264 -11.70 6.92 -18.18
C ILE A 264 -10.79 5.72 -18.40
#